data_432c8a38de757b04b22914af61d1b8c6
#
_entry.id   432c8a38de757b04b22914af61d1b8c6
#
_cell.length_a   1.000
_cell.length_b   1.000
_cell.length_c   1.000
_cell.angle_alpha   90.00
_cell.angle_beta   90.00
_cell.angle_gamma   90.00
#
_symmetry.space_group_name_H-M   'P 1'
#
loop_
_entity.id
_entity.type
_entity.pdbx_description
1 polymer ?
#
loop_
_entity_poly.entity_id
_entity_poly.type
_entity_poly.pdbx_seq_one_letter_code
_entity_poly.pdbx_strand_id
1 'polypeptide(L)'
;QRQMCIRDSIMTEENGPAWCQTIYYPLLHASKYGRGIALQPVLTSTKHDTIDFTDVTDVESIAVWNDEKDEVTVFAVNRSLTDDIVLDLDLRSVGDYRLAEHIVLENPDMKAVNTAEHSAVTPKLHTDRTEKDGNFYKANLTKTSWNVLRFVK
;
A
#
# COMPACT_ATOMS: atom_id res chain seq x y z
N GLN A 1 3.61 25.58 -15.56
CA GLN A 1 3.64 24.30 -16.31
C GLN A 1 4.76 23.36 -15.83
N ARG A 2 5.99 23.86 -15.61
CA ARG A 2 7.11 23.02 -15.10
C ARG A 2 6.86 22.45 -13.70
N GLN A 3 6.11 23.12 -12.83
CA GLN A 3 5.78 22.60 -11.50
C GLN A 3 4.77 21.44 -11.55
N MET A 4 3.92 21.38 -12.56
CA MET A 4 3.00 20.24 -12.74
C MET A 4 3.74 18.97 -13.20
N CYS A 5 4.77 19.08 -14.03
CA CYS A 5 5.56 17.95 -14.49
C CYS A 5 6.35 17.22 -13.38
N ILE A 6 6.73 17.93 -12.31
CA ILE A 6 7.45 17.33 -11.16
C ILE A 6 6.57 16.41 -10.32
N ARG A 7 5.25 16.52 -10.45
CA ARG A 7 4.24 15.74 -9.69
C ARG A 7 3.49 14.71 -10.53
N ASP A 8 3.86 14.58 -11.80
CA ASP A 8 3.16 13.66 -12.68
C ASP A 8 3.44 12.21 -12.32
N SER A 9 2.40 11.39 -12.34
CA SER A 9 2.51 9.96 -12.09
C SER A 9 3.23 9.22 -13.23
N ILE A 10 3.15 9.76 -14.44
CA ILE A 10 3.85 9.27 -15.64
C ILE A 10 4.67 10.43 -16.21
N MET A 11 5.95 10.19 -16.34
CA MET A 11 6.91 11.13 -16.93
C MET A 11 7.16 10.77 -18.39
N THR A 12 7.39 11.79 -19.22
CA THR A 12 7.68 11.60 -20.66
C THR A 12 8.76 12.57 -21.10
N GLU A 13 9.54 12.17 -22.09
CA GLU A 13 10.46 13.02 -22.82
C GLU A 13 9.94 13.31 -24.23
N GLU A 14 10.23 14.48 -24.75
CA GLU A 14 9.86 14.82 -26.13
C GLU A 14 10.54 13.88 -27.12
N ASN A 15 9.74 13.15 -27.91
CA ASN A 15 10.20 12.09 -28.83
C ASN A 15 11.04 10.98 -28.14
N GLY A 16 10.88 10.82 -26.83
CA GLY A 16 11.64 9.91 -25.99
C GLY A 16 10.78 8.90 -25.23
N PRO A 17 11.37 8.25 -24.22
CA PRO A 17 10.69 7.25 -23.41
C PRO A 17 9.63 7.87 -22.48
N ALA A 18 8.76 7.00 -21.96
CA ALA A 18 7.85 7.29 -20.87
C ALA A 18 8.10 6.31 -19.71
N TRP A 19 8.00 6.79 -18.47
CA TRP A 19 8.17 5.94 -17.28
C TRP A 19 7.22 6.34 -16.16
N CYS A 20 6.92 5.38 -15.27
CA CYS A 20 6.04 5.59 -14.12
C CYS A 20 6.85 6.03 -12.91
N GLN A 21 6.41 7.12 -12.26
CA GLN A 21 6.93 7.54 -10.96
C GLN A 21 6.36 6.67 -9.82
N THR A 22 6.97 6.72 -8.65
CA THR A 22 6.55 5.92 -7.50
C THR A 22 5.09 6.13 -7.11
N ILE A 23 4.59 7.36 -7.20
CA ILE A 23 3.19 7.73 -6.90
C ILE A 23 2.16 7.10 -7.87
N TYR A 24 2.61 6.69 -9.05
CA TYR A 24 1.74 6.01 -10.03
C TYR A 24 1.15 4.70 -9.47
N TYR A 25 1.95 3.94 -8.73
CA TYR A 25 1.56 2.61 -8.26
C TYR A 25 0.43 2.61 -7.23
N PRO A 26 0.43 3.46 -6.18
CA PRO A 26 -0.71 3.59 -5.29
C PRO A 26 -2.00 3.97 -6.02
N LEU A 27 -1.93 4.90 -6.99
CA LEU A 27 -3.08 5.29 -7.81
C LEU A 27 -3.57 4.13 -8.69
N LEU A 28 -2.66 3.39 -9.31
CA LEU A 28 -2.97 2.18 -10.08
C LEU A 28 -3.67 1.14 -9.21
N HIS A 29 -3.14 0.86 -8.03
CA HIS A 29 -3.71 -0.11 -7.10
C HIS A 29 -5.10 0.31 -6.64
N ALA A 30 -5.29 1.58 -6.26
CA ALA A 30 -6.60 2.11 -5.90
C ALA A 30 -7.61 2.00 -7.06
N SER A 31 -7.19 2.29 -8.29
CA SER A 31 -8.04 2.15 -9.47
C SER A 31 -8.43 0.70 -9.77
N LYS A 32 -7.50 -0.25 -9.58
CA LYS A 32 -7.72 -1.67 -9.88
C LYS A 32 -8.52 -2.40 -8.80
N TYR A 33 -8.21 -2.13 -7.53
CA TYR A 33 -8.67 -2.91 -6.39
C TYR A 33 -9.56 -2.13 -5.43
N GLY A 34 -9.66 -0.81 -5.57
CA GLY A 34 -10.48 0.07 -4.72
C GLY A 34 -11.93 0.23 -5.20
N ARG A 35 -12.47 -0.72 -5.98
CA ARG A 35 -13.85 -0.70 -6.45
C ARG A 35 -14.72 -1.58 -5.58
N GLY A 36 -15.82 -1.04 -5.08
CA GLY A 36 -16.75 -1.73 -4.19
C GLY A 36 -17.19 -0.83 -3.03
N ILE A 37 -17.51 -1.44 -1.92
CA ILE A 37 -17.95 -0.78 -0.71
C ILE A 37 -16.73 -0.48 0.16
N ALA A 38 -16.47 0.80 0.42
CA ALA A 38 -15.40 1.19 1.34
C ALA A 38 -15.82 0.85 2.77
N LEU A 39 -15.00 0.06 3.44
CA LEU A 39 -15.18 -0.31 4.83
C LEU A 39 -14.33 0.63 5.70
N GLN A 40 -14.84 0.94 6.89
CA GLN A 40 -14.08 1.69 7.87
C GLN A 40 -13.51 0.72 8.93
N PRO A 41 -12.23 0.34 8.81
CA PRO A 41 -11.61 -0.51 9.82
C PRO A 41 -11.45 0.24 11.15
N VAL A 42 -11.55 -0.50 12.26
CA VAL A 42 -11.11 0.01 13.55
C VAL A 42 -9.62 -0.28 13.65
N LEU A 43 -8.81 0.77 13.56
CA LEU A 43 -7.36 0.66 13.56
C LEU A 43 -6.77 1.21 14.86
N THR A 44 -5.90 0.42 15.49
CA THR A 44 -5.02 0.85 16.57
C THR A 44 -3.58 0.79 16.09
N SER A 45 -2.84 1.88 16.21
CA SER A 45 -1.45 1.99 15.77
C SER A 45 -0.62 2.74 16.79
N THR A 46 0.67 2.47 16.80
CA THR A 46 1.68 3.35 17.40
C THR A 46 1.64 4.72 16.74
N LYS A 47 2.20 5.71 17.41
CA LYS A 47 2.18 7.10 16.98
C LYS A 47 3.54 7.74 17.16
N HIS A 48 3.81 8.74 16.34
CA HIS A 48 4.99 9.59 16.46
C HIS A 48 4.63 11.05 16.27
N ASP A 49 5.52 11.93 16.69
CA ASP A 49 5.42 13.36 16.45
C ASP A 49 6.25 13.75 15.22
N THR A 50 5.74 14.70 14.46
CA THR A 50 6.45 15.35 13.35
C THR A 50 6.72 16.81 13.70
N ILE A 51 7.38 17.55 12.82
CA ILE A 51 7.65 18.98 13.02
C ILE A 51 6.34 19.78 13.13
N ASP A 52 5.31 19.38 12.38
CA ASP A 52 4.06 20.15 12.27
C ASP A 52 2.89 19.52 13.01
N PHE A 53 2.97 18.23 13.35
CA PHE A 53 1.84 17.47 13.92
C PHE A 53 2.30 16.55 15.04
N THR A 54 1.45 16.44 16.07
CA THR A 54 1.60 15.47 17.15
C THR A 54 0.65 14.28 16.97
N ASP A 55 0.95 13.15 17.62
CA ASP A 55 0.09 11.96 17.62
C ASP A 55 -0.21 11.38 16.22
N VAL A 56 0.72 11.52 15.27
CA VAL A 56 0.55 10.94 13.92
C VAL A 56 0.66 9.42 13.99
N THR A 57 -0.35 8.71 13.51
CA THR A 57 -0.35 7.24 13.49
C THR A 57 0.72 6.69 12.53
N ASP A 58 1.45 5.66 12.94
CA ASP A 58 2.46 5.02 12.08
C ASP A 58 1.83 4.23 10.95
N VAL A 59 0.69 3.60 11.21
CA VAL A 59 -0.06 2.85 10.19
C VAL A 59 -1.39 3.54 9.91
N GLU A 60 -1.69 3.69 8.63
CA GLU A 60 -3.02 4.06 8.13
C GLU A 60 -3.52 2.94 7.24
N SER A 61 -4.82 2.65 7.32
CA SER A 61 -5.42 1.56 6.53
C SER A 61 -6.84 1.88 6.13
N ILE A 62 -7.22 1.40 4.96
CA ILE A 62 -8.60 1.36 4.47
C ILE A 62 -8.86 0.00 3.82
N ALA A 63 -10.07 -0.50 3.95
CA ALA A 63 -10.49 -1.73 3.30
C ALA A 63 -11.62 -1.49 2.32
N VAL A 64 -11.68 -2.28 1.25
CA VAL A 64 -12.75 -2.25 0.25
C VAL A 64 -13.26 -3.67 0.05
N TRP A 65 -14.57 -3.83 0.15
CA TRP A 65 -15.23 -5.07 -0.17
C TRP A 65 -15.90 -4.97 -1.54
N ASN A 66 -15.49 -5.86 -2.43
CA ASN A 66 -16.10 -6.02 -3.74
C ASN A 66 -16.98 -7.28 -3.73
N ASP A 67 -18.28 -7.10 -3.66
CA ASP A 67 -19.28 -8.16 -3.60
C ASP A 67 -19.42 -8.91 -4.94
N GLU A 68 -19.21 -8.22 -6.06
CA GLU A 68 -19.26 -8.85 -7.40
C GLU A 68 -18.13 -9.87 -7.61
N LYS A 69 -16.98 -9.64 -6.98
CA LYS A 69 -15.78 -10.50 -7.10
C LYS A 69 -15.53 -11.39 -5.89
N ASP A 70 -16.35 -11.27 -4.85
CA ASP A 70 -16.08 -11.91 -3.56
C ASP A 70 -14.62 -11.64 -3.08
N GLU A 71 -14.24 -10.36 -3.09
CA GLU A 71 -12.88 -9.90 -2.79
C GLU A 71 -12.89 -8.82 -1.71
N VAL A 72 -11.96 -8.92 -0.76
CA VAL A 72 -11.64 -7.85 0.18
C VAL A 72 -10.22 -7.38 -0.09
N THR A 73 -10.06 -6.09 -0.35
CA THR A 73 -8.74 -5.47 -0.52
C THR A 73 -8.47 -4.53 0.65
N VAL A 74 -7.35 -4.72 1.31
CA VAL A 74 -6.85 -3.84 2.37
C VAL A 74 -5.65 -3.08 1.83
N PHE A 75 -5.76 -1.76 1.83
CA PHE A 75 -4.66 -0.84 1.57
C PHE A 75 -4.09 -0.38 2.91
N ALA A 76 -2.80 -0.49 3.08
CA ALA A 76 -2.13 -0.06 4.30
C ALA A 76 -0.81 0.67 3.98
N VAL A 77 -0.53 1.72 4.72
CA VAL A 77 0.75 2.42 4.65
C VAL A 77 1.43 2.37 6.02
N ASN A 78 2.68 1.94 6.05
CA ASN A 78 3.55 2.12 7.21
C ASN A 78 4.40 3.37 6.99
N ARG A 79 4.17 4.40 7.83
CA ARG A 79 4.87 5.69 7.79
C ARG A 79 6.05 5.79 8.73
N SER A 80 6.28 4.75 9.56
CA SER A 80 7.46 4.71 10.42
C SER A 80 8.73 4.79 9.59
N LEU A 81 9.67 5.61 10.00
CA LEU A 81 11.00 5.74 9.38
C LEU A 81 11.98 4.68 9.88
N THR A 82 11.66 4.06 11.00
CA THR A 82 12.58 3.18 11.75
C THR A 82 12.09 1.74 11.84
N ASP A 83 10.77 1.54 11.96
CA ASP A 83 10.22 0.27 12.44
C ASP A 83 9.35 -0.42 11.39
N ASP A 84 9.60 -1.70 11.21
CA ASP A 84 8.66 -2.61 10.57
C ASP A 84 7.53 -2.89 11.57
N ILE A 85 6.29 -2.93 11.08
CA ILE A 85 5.10 -3.09 11.92
C ILE A 85 4.32 -4.31 11.46
N VAL A 86 3.94 -5.15 12.40
CA VAL A 86 3.01 -6.26 12.13
C VAL A 86 1.59 -5.73 12.24
N LEU A 87 0.85 -5.83 11.14
CA LEU A 87 -0.58 -5.51 11.07
C LEU A 87 -1.40 -6.79 11.29
N ASP A 88 -2.10 -6.83 12.42
CA ASP A 88 -3.09 -7.88 12.70
C ASP A 88 -4.42 -7.52 12.03
N LEU A 89 -4.90 -8.41 11.15
CA LEU A 89 -6.12 -8.24 10.37
C LEU A 89 -7.20 -9.21 10.83
N ASP A 90 -8.32 -8.70 11.30
CA ASP A 90 -9.53 -9.47 11.64
C ASP A 90 -10.58 -9.31 10.53
N LEU A 91 -10.77 -10.34 9.74
CA LEU A 91 -11.75 -10.38 8.65
C LEU A 91 -13.06 -11.10 9.00
N ARG A 92 -13.26 -11.53 10.25
CA ARG A 92 -14.44 -12.32 10.65
C ARG A 92 -15.77 -11.62 10.39
N SER A 93 -15.78 -10.29 10.45
CA SER A 93 -16.99 -9.50 10.19
C SER A 93 -17.44 -9.49 8.73
N VAL A 94 -16.52 -9.77 7.80
CA VAL A 94 -16.81 -9.79 6.36
C VAL A 94 -16.92 -11.21 5.78
N GLY A 95 -16.45 -12.24 6.49
CA GLY A 95 -16.59 -13.63 6.12
C GLY A 95 -15.27 -14.42 6.11
N ASP A 96 -15.30 -15.63 5.55
CA ASP A 96 -14.10 -16.47 5.44
C ASP A 96 -13.40 -16.20 4.10
N TYR A 97 -12.32 -15.48 4.19
CA TYR A 97 -11.49 -15.08 3.07
C TYR A 97 -10.07 -15.62 3.23
N ARG A 98 -9.42 -15.94 2.12
CA ARG A 98 -8.01 -16.35 2.09
C ARG A 98 -7.14 -15.30 1.39
N LEU A 99 -5.92 -15.13 1.86
CA LEU A 99 -4.96 -14.25 1.21
C LEU A 99 -4.64 -14.78 -0.20
N ALA A 100 -4.83 -13.91 -1.20
CA ALA A 100 -4.42 -14.16 -2.57
C ALA A 100 -3.08 -13.51 -2.88
N GLU A 101 -2.91 -12.24 -2.47
CA GLU A 101 -1.72 -11.45 -2.78
C GLU A 101 -1.40 -10.47 -1.66
N HIS A 102 -0.12 -10.27 -1.39
CA HIS A 102 0.41 -9.14 -0.65
C HIS A 102 1.41 -8.41 -1.54
N ILE A 103 1.00 -7.24 -2.05
CA ILE A 103 1.79 -6.40 -2.95
C ILE A 103 2.42 -5.30 -2.10
N VAL A 104 3.74 -5.12 -2.19
CA VAL A 104 4.49 -4.14 -1.41
C VAL A 104 5.24 -3.21 -2.37
N LEU A 105 5.13 -1.91 -2.11
CA LEU A 105 5.94 -0.87 -2.73
C LEU A 105 6.84 -0.28 -1.65
N GLU A 106 8.12 -0.50 -1.78
CA GLU A 106 9.13 -0.09 -0.79
C GLU A 106 10.46 0.19 -1.47
N ASN A 107 11.30 1.00 -0.83
CA ASN A 107 12.73 1.12 -1.14
C ASN A 107 13.47 1.56 0.12
N PRO A 108 14.61 0.97 0.46
CA PRO A 108 15.41 1.39 1.62
C PRO A 108 15.94 2.83 1.48
N ASP A 109 16.13 3.32 0.27
CA ASP A 109 16.42 4.72 0.00
C ASP A 109 15.11 5.49 -0.27
N MET A 110 14.69 6.31 0.70
CA MET A 110 13.49 7.15 0.60
C MET A 110 13.57 8.23 -0.49
N LYS A 111 14.76 8.49 -1.02
CA LYS A 111 14.99 9.44 -2.12
C LYS A 111 15.06 8.75 -3.48
N ALA A 112 14.93 7.42 -3.52
CA ALA A 112 14.91 6.67 -4.77
C ALA A 112 13.77 7.13 -5.67
N VAL A 113 14.10 7.39 -6.92
CA VAL A 113 13.15 7.80 -7.97
C VAL A 113 13.27 6.89 -9.18
N ASN A 114 12.19 6.76 -9.92
CA ASN A 114 12.22 6.10 -11.21
C ASN A 114 12.64 7.09 -12.31
N THR A 115 13.46 6.63 -13.22
CA THR A 115 13.94 7.38 -14.38
C THR A 115 13.62 6.63 -15.67
N ALA A 116 13.92 7.26 -16.80
CA ALA A 116 13.77 6.64 -18.11
C ALA A 116 14.62 5.36 -18.26
N GLU A 117 15.81 5.33 -17.65
CA GLU A 117 16.75 4.21 -17.77
C GLU A 117 16.57 3.18 -16.64
N HIS A 118 15.99 3.58 -15.50
CA HIS A 118 15.96 2.72 -14.32
C HIS A 118 14.69 2.89 -13.48
N SER A 119 14.00 1.76 -13.25
CA SER A 119 12.85 1.69 -12.35
C SER A 119 13.29 1.16 -10.98
N ALA A 120 13.78 2.07 -10.12
CA ALA A 120 14.33 1.74 -8.79
C ALA A 120 13.25 1.29 -7.80
N VAL A 121 12.02 1.80 -7.96
CA VAL A 121 10.90 1.55 -7.04
C VAL A 121 9.70 1.02 -7.81
N THR A 122 9.43 -0.26 -7.66
CA THR A 122 8.31 -0.96 -8.30
C THR A 122 7.62 -1.89 -7.31
N PRO A 123 6.29 -2.10 -7.44
CA PRO A 123 5.59 -3.04 -6.59
C PRO A 123 6.14 -4.47 -6.76
N LYS A 124 6.27 -5.17 -5.65
CA LYS A 124 6.68 -6.57 -5.61
C LYS A 124 5.66 -7.40 -4.86
N LEU A 125 5.53 -8.66 -5.23
CA LEU A 125 4.67 -9.61 -4.55
C LEU A 125 5.46 -10.26 -3.40
N HIS A 126 4.93 -10.12 -2.18
CA HIS A 126 5.50 -10.64 -0.93
C HIS A 126 4.45 -11.36 -0.09
N THR A 127 3.77 -12.33 -0.70
CA THR A 127 2.73 -13.13 -0.01
C THR A 127 3.30 -13.87 1.22
N ASP A 128 4.59 -14.17 1.20
CA ASP A 128 5.37 -14.75 2.29
C ASP A 128 5.46 -13.86 3.54
N ARG A 129 5.17 -12.57 3.42
CA ARG A 129 5.14 -11.62 4.55
C ARG A 129 3.79 -11.57 5.27
N THR A 130 2.83 -12.40 4.88
CA THR A 130 1.52 -12.47 5.53
C THR A 130 1.19 -13.91 5.89
N GLU A 131 0.95 -14.14 7.15
CA GLU A 131 0.63 -15.46 7.72
C GLU A 131 -0.79 -15.49 8.26
N LYS A 132 -1.46 -16.65 8.16
CA LYS A 132 -2.74 -16.91 8.82
C LYS A 132 -2.46 -17.45 10.21
N ASP A 133 -2.99 -16.77 11.23
CA ASP A 133 -2.92 -17.15 12.63
C ASP A 133 -4.36 -17.35 13.18
N GLY A 134 -4.83 -18.59 13.15
CA GLY A 134 -6.22 -18.90 13.51
C GLY A 134 -7.23 -18.18 12.60
N ASN A 135 -7.98 -17.24 13.18
CA ASN A 135 -8.98 -16.42 12.46
C ASN A 135 -8.45 -15.05 12.02
N PHE A 136 -7.18 -14.79 12.23
CA PHE A 136 -6.52 -13.53 11.91
C PHE A 136 -5.47 -13.73 10.82
N TYR A 137 -5.07 -12.62 10.20
CA TYR A 137 -3.89 -12.56 9.37
C TYR A 137 -2.89 -11.58 9.98
N LYS A 138 -1.62 -11.96 9.99
CA LYS A 138 -0.50 -11.13 10.43
C LYS A 138 0.31 -10.73 9.22
N ALA A 139 0.31 -9.47 8.86
CA ALA A 139 1.06 -8.93 7.75
C ALA A 139 2.22 -8.08 8.23
N ASN A 140 3.43 -8.42 7.82
CA ASN A 140 4.61 -7.60 8.12
C ASN A 140 4.70 -6.46 7.10
N LEU A 141 4.46 -5.25 7.59
CA LEU A 141 4.60 -3.99 6.84
C LEU A 141 5.97 -3.40 7.12
N THR A 142 6.86 -3.48 6.16
CA THR A 142 8.17 -2.85 6.28
C THR A 142 8.03 -1.33 6.45
N LYS A 143 8.99 -0.71 7.10
CA LYS A 143 9.03 0.75 7.26
C LYS A 143 8.92 1.46 5.92
N THR A 144 8.29 2.62 5.90
CA THR A 144 8.13 3.47 4.71
C THR A 144 7.60 2.72 3.48
N SER A 145 6.59 1.86 3.69
CA SER A 145 6.01 1.04 2.64
C SER A 145 4.54 1.32 2.39
N TRP A 146 4.13 1.13 1.14
CA TRP A 146 2.74 1.00 0.72
C TRP A 146 2.42 -0.47 0.47
N ASN A 147 1.31 -0.94 1.03
CA ASN A 147 0.92 -2.34 1.01
C ASN A 147 -0.50 -2.51 0.48
N VAL A 148 -0.71 -3.55 -0.31
CA VAL A 148 -2.02 -3.98 -0.78
C VAL A 148 -2.17 -5.46 -0.49
N LEU A 149 -3.10 -5.80 0.39
CA LEU A 149 -3.44 -7.17 0.73
C LEU A 149 -4.78 -7.52 0.09
N ARG A 150 -4.79 -8.54 -0.76
CA ARG A 150 -5.99 -9.00 -1.45
C ARG A 150 -6.42 -10.35 -0.91
N PHE A 151 -7.65 -10.41 -0.49
CA PHE A 151 -8.27 -11.59 0.06
C PHE A 151 -9.43 -12.01 -0.85
N VAL A 152 -9.51 -13.28 -1.15
CA VAL A 152 -10.55 -13.87 -1.99
C VAL A 152 -11.24 -15.01 -1.22
N LYS A 153 -12.45 -15.29 -1.60
CA LYS A 153 -13.24 -16.39 -1.01
C LYS A 153 -12.76 -17.76 -1.42
#